data_0e96e8bc85a13006edb0388dc39603c3
#
_entry.id   0e96e8bc85a13006edb0388dc39603c3
#
_cell.length_a   1.000
_cell.length_b   1.000
_cell.length_c   1.000
_cell.angle_alpha   90.00
_cell.angle_beta   90.00
_cell.angle_gamma   90.00
#
_symmetry.space_group_name_H-M   'P 1'
#
loop_
_entity.id
_entity.type
_entity.pdbx_description
1 polymer ?
#
loop_
_entity_poly.entity_id
_entity_poly.type
_entity_poly.pdbx_seq_one_letter_code
_entity_poly.pdbx_strand_id
1 'polypeptide(L)'
;MSIARKLIPSDAASAVFPFVFKITTTSANTVFTTPLVDYGGLTPALYINWGDSTSSGLITSSSSTNRIHTYTSAGTYTITISGFMPGFKVNNNSAIRNLITELVQWGTVGIRTIDFYGCINLTSIPTSSALSALGGYTGLGEVINFTSLFQATRVATIPSDLFAYSPKATTFANTFSSNTAITSVPNGLFDLVPLATSFASCFFSCSSLTSVPSTLFDQNPNAVNFSGTFYNCRALTNVLQFTYNTNVTIFNNLYNMSSTVNALTGTAPELWNRIPTPSGTNAFNNCTGLTNYASIPTNFK
;
A
#
# COMPACT_ATOMS: atom_id res chain seq x y z
N MET A 1 30.35 6.06 -19.95
CA MET A 1 29.85 4.67 -19.96
C MET A 1 28.76 4.56 -18.91
N SER A 2 27.52 4.39 -19.34
CA SER A 2 26.30 4.58 -18.55
C SER A 2 26.16 3.54 -17.42
N ILE A 3 25.94 4.01 -16.18
CA ILE A 3 25.66 3.22 -14.97
C ILE A 3 24.43 2.30 -15.15
N ALA A 4 23.55 2.60 -16.10
CA ALA A 4 22.35 1.80 -16.40
C ALA A 4 22.66 0.34 -16.85
N ARG A 5 23.87 0.05 -17.32
CA ARG A 5 24.25 -1.30 -17.79
C ARG A 5 24.74 -2.25 -16.69
N LYS A 6 24.97 -1.76 -15.47
CA LYS A 6 25.60 -2.54 -14.38
C LYS A 6 24.60 -3.17 -13.39
N LEU A 7 23.29 -2.93 -13.57
CA LEU A 7 22.23 -3.42 -12.66
C LEU A 7 21.35 -4.53 -13.24
N ILE A 8 21.67 -5.04 -14.43
CA ILE A 8 21.06 -6.26 -14.94
C ILE A 8 22.07 -7.39 -14.62
N PRO A 9 21.75 -8.33 -13.71
CA PRO A 9 22.61 -9.50 -13.51
C PRO A 9 22.71 -10.26 -14.83
N SER A 10 23.94 -10.55 -15.26
CA SER A 10 24.25 -11.20 -16.54
C SER A 10 23.91 -12.71 -16.59
N ASP A 11 23.33 -13.28 -15.54
CA ASP A 11 23.29 -14.73 -15.35
C ASP A 11 21.91 -15.35 -15.11
N ALA A 12 20.85 -14.69 -15.52
CA ALA A 12 19.60 -15.37 -15.81
C ALA A 12 18.86 -14.56 -16.84
N ALA A 13 18.51 -15.15 -17.96
CA ALA A 13 17.47 -14.65 -18.83
C ALA A 13 16.12 -14.73 -18.07
N SER A 14 15.99 -13.98 -16.96
CA SER A 14 14.74 -13.81 -16.25
C SER A 14 13.84 -13.02 -17.19
N ALA A 15 12.77 -13.62 -17.64
CA ALA A 15 11.78 -12.96 -18.45
C ALA A 15 11.42 -11.63 -17.78
N VAL A 16 11.65 -10.52 -18.50
CA VAL A 16 11.32 -9.18 -17.99
C VAL A 16 9.82 -9.03 -18.11
N PHE A 17 9.11 -9.08 -17.00
CA PHE A 17 7.68 -8.85 -16.96
C PHE A 17 7.40 -7.36 -16.87
N PRO A 18 6.53 -6.82 -17.74
CA PRO A 18 6.18 -5.41 -17.69
C PRO A 18 5.32 -5.09 -16.45
N PHE A 19 5.34 -3.83 -16.05
CA PHE A 19 4.34 -3.26 -15.17
C PHE A 19 3.11 -2.90 -15.99
N VAL A 20 1.92 -3.39 -15.60
CA VAL A 20 0.70 -3.23 -16.40
C VAL A 20 -0.44 -2.70 -15.53
N PHE A 21 -1.10 -1.67 -16.01
CA PHE A 21 -2.28 -1.08 -15.39
C PHE A 21 -3.27 -0.58 -16.45
N LYS A 22 -4.52 -0.34 -16.03
CA LYS A 22 -5.54 0.24 -16.91
C LYS A 22 -5.90 1.64 -16.47
N ILE A 23 -6.17 2.46 -17.47
CA ILE A 23 -6.81 3.76 -17.28
C ILE A 23 -8.12 3.79 -18.06
N THR A 24 -9.06 4.62 -17.60
CA THR A 24 -10.30 4.91 -18.32
C THR A 24 -10.42 6.40 -18.51
N THR A 25 -10.58 6.82 -19.78
CA THR A 25 -10.83 8.20 -20.16
C THR A 25 -12.30 8.37 -20.51
N THR A 26 -12.92 9.47 -20.07
CA THR A 26 -14.35 9.74 -20.29
C THR A 26 -14.60 10.73 -21.43
N SER A 27 -13.54 11.33 -21.97
CA SER A 27 -13.61 12.28 -23.06
C SER A 27 -12.46 12.09 -24.04
N ALA A 28 -12.69 12.56 -25.28
CA ALA A 28 -11.63 12.67 -26.29
C ALA A 28 -10.57 13.70 -25.84
N ASN A 29 -9.38 13.56 -26.39
CA ASN A 29 -8.22 14.41 -26.13
C ASN A 29 -7.80 14.45 -24.63
N THR A 30 -8.06 13.37 -23.89
CA THR A 30 -7.60 13.23 -22.51
C THR A 30 -6.09 13.03 -22.48
N VAL A 31 -5.39 13.88 -21.75
CA VAL A 31 -3.94 13.79 -21.54
C VAL A 31 -3.67 12.93 -20.33
N PHE A 32 -2.83 11.90 -20.50
CA PHE A 32 -2.29 11.11 -19.40
C PHE A 32 -0.78 11.31 -19.29
N THR A 33 -0.32 11.64 -18.10
CA THR A 33 1.10 11.75 -17.78
C THR A 33 1.50 10.63 -16.84
N THR A 34 2.33 9.69 -17.31
CA THR A 34 2.82 8.60 -16.46
C THR A 34 3.61 9.17 -15.28
N PRO A 35 3.23 8.86 -14.03
CA PRO A 35 3.80 9.49 -12.83
C PRO A 35 5.14 8.87 -12.44
N LEU A 36 6.12 8.95 -13.34
CA LEU A 36 7.49 8.48 -13.11
C LEU A 36 8.20 9.40 -12.12
N VAL A 37 8.98 8.81 -11.23
CA VAL A 37 9.89 9.54 -10.34
C VAL A 37 11.25 8.84 -10.30
N ASP A 38 12.30 9.65 -10.12
CA ASP A 38 13.65 9.15 -9.86
C ASP A 38 13.74 8.69 -8.40
N TYR A 39 14.69 7.81 -8.09
CA TYR A 39 14.90 7.30 -6.74
C TYR A 39 16.37 7.07 -6.44
N GLY A 40 16.92 7.79 -5.45
CA GLY A 40 18.30 7.58 -4.98
C GLY A 40 19.36 7.70 -6.09
N GLY A 41 19.19 8.63 -7.03
CA GLY A 41 20.07 8.80 -8.19
C GLY A 41 19.79 7.82 -9.35
N LEU A 42 18.82 6.92 -9.21
CA LEU A 42 18.36 6.04 -10.29
C LEU A 42 17.33 6.77 -11.14
N THR A 43 17.53 6.78 -12.45
CA THR A 43 16.60 7.34 -13.44
C THR A 43 15.95 6.21 -14.24
N PRO A 44 14.75 6.41 -14.82
CA PRO A 44 14.11 5.40 -15.67
C PRO A 44 14.92 5.09 -16.92
N ALA A 45 14.76 3.88 -17.44
CA ALA A 45 15.22 3.45 -18.76
C ALA A 45 14.18 2.50 -19.34
N LEU A 46 13.09 3.05 -19.90
CA LEU A 46 11.89 2.30 -20.21
C LEU A 46 11.18 2.78 -21.49
N TYR A 47 10.24 1.96 -21.93
CA TYR A 47 9.26 2.27 -22.98
C TYR A 47 7.84 2.07 -22.42
N ILE A 48 6.89 2.82 -22.95
CA ILE A 48 5.46 2.72 -22.61
C ILE A 48 4.68 2.37 -23.88
N ASN A 49 3.92 1.27 -23.84
CA ASN A 49 2.84 1.01 -24.78
C ASN A 49 1.56 1.61 -24.17
N TRP A 50 0.91 2.48 -24.93
CA TRP A 50 -0.23 3.27 -24.44
C TRP A 50 -1.57 2.55 -24.51
N GLY A 51 -1.61 1.36 -25.17
CA GLY A 51 -2.81 0.54 -25.30
C GLY A 51 -3.76 0.98 -26.41
N ASP A 52 -3.38 1.96 -27.22
CA ASP A 52 -4.11 2.47 -28.41
C ASP A 52 -3.35 2.22 -29.71
N SER A 53 -2.48 1.21 -29.73
CA SER A 53 -1.56 0.87 -30.84
C SER A 53 -0.39 1.84 -30.98
N THR A 54 -0.20 2.77 -30.05
CA THR A 54 0.97 3.67 -30.03
C THR A 54 1.90 3.35 -28.88
N SER A 55 3.14 3.85 -28.96
CA SER A 55 4.15 3.68 -27.92
C SER A 55 5.01 4.93 -27.77
N SER A 56 5.64 5.07 -26.60
CA SER A 56 6.63 6.11 -26.35
C SER A 56 7.94 5.82 -27.06
N GLY A 57 8.77 6.86 -27.28
CA GLY A 57 10.21 6.67 -27.42
C GLY A 57 10.84 6.21 -26.10
N LEU A 58 12.16 5.95 -26.13
CA LEU A 58 12.92 5.64 -24.91
C LEU A 58 12.81 6.80 -23.89
N ILE A 59 12.46 6.45 -22.65
CA ILE A 59 12.37 7.38 -21.52
C ILE A 59 13.58 7.13 -20.61
N THR A 60 14.44 8.14 -20.45
CA THR A 60 15.66 8.09 -19.62
C THR A 60 15.63 9.07 -18.44
N SER A 61 14.52 9.79 -18.26
CA SER A 61 14.32 10.74 -17.17
C SER A 61 12.86 10.79 -16.76
N SER A 62 12.59 10.97 -15.48
CA SER A 62 11.24 11.21 -14.95
C SER A 62 10.60 12.50 -15.47
N SER A 63 11.38 13.43 -16.02
CA SER A 63 10.90 14.67 -16.63
C SER A 63 10.72 14.59 -18.16
N SER A 64 10.99 13.43 -18.79
CA SER A 64 10.85 13.25 -20.24
C SER A 64 9.43 13.54 -20.72
N THR A 65 9.29 14.26 -21.83
CA THR A 65 7.99 14.49 -22.49
C THR A 65 7.40 13.22 -23.08
N ASN A 66 8.23 12.20 -23.38
CA ASN A 66 7.80 10.89 -23.88
C ASN A 66 6.90 10.11 -22.88
N ARG A 67 6.80 10.58 -21.62
CA ARG A 67 5.88 10.01 -20.61
C ARG A 67 4.46 10.58 -20.70
N ILE A 68 4.20 11.51 -21.60
CA ILE A 68 2.91 12.19 -21.80
C ILE A 68 2.27 11.65 -23.08
N HIS A 69 1.00 11.29 -22.98
CA HIS A 69 0.21 10.80 -24.10
C HIS A 69 -1.18 11.44 -24.12
N THR A 70 -1.72 11.68 -25.33
CA THR A 70 -3.08 12.20 -25.53
C THR A 70 -3.93 11.15 -26.23
N TYR A 71 -4.96 10.68 -25.52
CA TYR A 71 -5.94 9.74 -26.06
C TYR A 71 -6.99 10.49 -26.88
N THR A 72 -7.06 10.24 -28.18
CA THR A 72 -7.97 10.93 -29.11
C THR A 72 -9.45 10.53 -28.96
N SER A 73 -9.72 9.42 -28.24
CA SER A 73 -11.06 8.92 -27.98
C SER A 73 -11.23 8.60 -26.49
N ALA A 74 -12.47 8.65 -26.01
CA ALA A 74 -12.83 8.06 -24.73
C ALA A 74 -12.69 6.53 -24.80
N GLY A 75 -12.25 5.88 -23.71
CA GLY A 75 -12.07 4.43 -23.69
C GLY A 75 -11.30 3.94 -22.48
N THR A 76 -11.14 2.62 -22.40
CA THR A 76 -10.28 1.96 -21.43
C THR A 76 -9.03 1.44 -22.14
N TYR A 77 -7.89 1.83 -21.64
CA TYR A 77 -6.59 1.53 -22.24
C TYR A 77 -5.72 0.74 -21.27
N THR A 78 -5.08 -0.32 -21.77
CA THR A 78 -4.11 -1.12 -21.00
C THR A 78 -2.72 -0.58 -21.26
N ILE A 79 -2.14 0.10 -20.27
CA ILE A 79 -0.81 0.66 -20.36
C ILE A 79 0.20 -0.38 -19.90
N THR A 80 1.25 -0.57 -20.69
CA THR A 80 2.32 -1.52 -20.42
C THR A 80 3.66 -0.80 -20.38
N ILE A 81 4.37 -0.88 -19.24
CA ILE A 81 5.69 -0.29 -19.06
C ILE A 81 6.75 -1.40 -19.05
N SER A 82 7.70 -1.34 -19.96
CA SER A 82 8.79 -2.30 -20.10
C SER A 82 10.15 -1.61 -19.95
N GLY A 83 11.08 -2.24 -19.23
CA GLY A 83 12.39 -1.70 -18.94
C GLY A 83 12.58 -1.39 -17.45
N PHE A 84 13.42 -0.42 -17.09
CA PHE A 84 13.71 -0.07 -15.70
C PHE A 84 12.90 1.15 -15.25
N MET A 85 12.07 0.96 -14.22
CA MET A 85 11.21 1.98 -13.63
C MET A 85 11.47 2.07 -12.11
N PRO A 86 12.36 2.98 -11.64
CA PRO A 86 12.67 3.07 -10.21
C PRO A 86 11.54 3.61 -9.37
N GLY A 87 10.63 4.40 -9.93
CA GLY A 87 9.53 4.96 -9.18
C GLY A 87 8.30 5.29 -10.00
N PHE A 88 7.13 5.04 -9.38
CA PHE A 88 5.81 5.36 -9.91
C PHE A 88 4.96 5.93 -8.78
N LYS A 89 4.70 7.24 -8.79
CA LYS A 89 3.98 7.90 -7.69
C LYS A 89 2.89 8.83 -8.20
N VAL A 90 1.65 8.45 -7.98
CA VAL A 90 0.48 9.27 -8.32
C VAL A 90 0.38 10.47 -7.38
N ASN A 91 0.71 10.28 -6.10
CA ASN A 91 0.84 11.33 -5.10
C ASN A 91 -0.37 12.27 -5.04
N ASN A 92 -1.58 11.69 -5.14
CA ASN A 92 -2.87 12.39 -5.19
C ASN A 92 -3.00 13.42 -6.33
N ASN A 93 -2.27 13.26 -7.41
CA ASN A 93 -2.32 14.17 -8.57
C ASN A 93 -3.70 14.15 -9.23
N SER A 94 -4.41 15.28 -9.18
CA SER A 94 -5.79 15.38 -9.65
C SER A 94 -5.94 15.16 -11.16
N ALA A 95 -4.91 15.37 -11.96
CA ALA A 95 -4.96 15.17 -13.41
C ALA A 95 -4.98 13.70 -13.83
N ILE A 96 -4.43 12.79 -12.99
CA ILE A 96 -4.26 11.38 -13.37
C ILE A 96 -4.91 10.38 -12.40
N ARG A 97 -5.07 10.72 -11.11
CA ARG A 97 -5.57 9.80 -10.08
C ARG A 97 -6.94 9.19 -10.39
N ASN A 98 -7.80 9.94 -11.08
CA ASN A 98 -9.15 9.50 -11.42
C ASN A 98 -9.19 8.64 -12.69
N LEU A 99 -8.09 8.58 -13.45
CA LEU A 99 -7.99 7.80 -14.68
C LEU A 99 -7.61 6.35 -14.40
N ILE A 100 -6.78 6.08 -13.37
CA ILE A 100 -6.28 4.75 -13.05
C ILE A 100 -7.40 3.91 -12.41
N THR A 101 -7.75 2.78 -13.03
CA THR A 101 -8.90 1.95 -12.66
C THR A 101 -8.54 0.55 -12.19
N GLU A 102 -7.43 -0.01 -12.67
CA GLU A 102 -7.01 -1.39 -12.36
C GLU A 102 -5.49 -1.50 -12.41
N LEU A 103 -4.89 -2.21 -11.45
CA LEU A 103 -3.56 -2.77 -11.58
C LEU A 103 -3.68 -4.20 -12.07
N VAL A 104 -2.99 -4.52 -13.16
CA VAL A 104 -3.05 -5.83 -13.81
C VAL A 104 -1.85 -6.70 -13.44
N GLN A 105 -0.66 -6.08 -13.37
CA GLN A 105 0.59 -6.79 -13.11
C GLN A 105 1.66 -5.87 -12.51
N TRP A 106 2.35 -6.34 -11.46
CA TRP A 106 3.45 -5.61 -10.83
C TRP A 106 4.72 -5.56 -11.68
N GLY A 107 4.96 -6.58 -12.49
CA GLY A 107 6.17 -6.69 -13.33
C GLY A 107 7.47 -6.90 -12.55
N THR A 108 8.58 -6.88 -13.28
CA THR A 108 9.96 -6.96 -12.72
C THR A 108 10.78 -5.74 -13.14
N VAL A 109 10.13 -4.58 -13.20
CA VAL A 109 10.70 -3.33 -13.75
C VAL A 109 11.60 -2.56 -12.78
N GLY A 110 11.90 -3.12 -11.62
CA GLY A 110 12.90 -2.55 -10.69
C GLY A 110 12.37 -1.44 -9.77
N ILE A 111 11.10 -1.49 -9.38
CA ILE A 111 10.45 -0.50 -8.52
C ILE A 111 11.16 -0.37 -7.17
N ARG A 112 11.40 0.86 -6.73
CA ARG A 112 11.96 1.25 -5.43
C ARG A 112 10.99 2.09 -4.61
N THR A 113 10.12 2.84 -5.28
CA THR A 113 9.07 3.65 -4.65
C THR A 113 7.82 3.64 -5.50
N ILE A 114 6.66 3.54 -4.85
CA ILE A 114 5.38 3.43 -5.54
C ILE A 114 4.25 3.95 -4.65
N ASP A 115 3.27 4.66 -5.24
CA ASP A 115 1.97 4.91 -4.64
C ASP A 115 0.89 5.14 -5.70
N PHE A 116 -0.35 4.84 -5.29
CA PHE A 116 -1.60 5.12 -6.00
C PHE A 116 -2.50 6.03 -5.17
N TYR A 117 -1.91 6.88 -4.34
CA TYR A 117 -2.64 7.75 -3.44
C TYR A 117 -3.68 8.59 -4.19
N GLY A 118 -4.91 8.48 -3.73
CA GLY A 118 -6.05 9.22 -4.28
C GLY A 118 -6.65 8.64 -5.56
N CYS A 119 -6.21 7.46 -6.03
CA CYS A 119 -6.82 6.80 -7.19
C CYS A 119 -8.20 6.25 -6.83
N ILE A 120 -9.19 7.14 -6.74
CA ILE A 120 -10.56 6.81 -6.28
C ILE A 120 -11.32 5.86 -7.20
N ASN A 121 -10.84 5.61 -8.41
CA ASN A 121 -11.41 4.64 -9.36
C ASN A 121 -10.61 3.34 -9.42
N LEU A 122 -9.50 3.21 -8.67
CA LEU A 122 -8.74 1.97 -8.57
C LEU A 122 -9.50 0.98 -7.66
N THR A 123 -10.00 -0.10 -8.25
CA THR A 123 -10.82 -1.11 -7.57
C THR A 123 -10.15 -2.46 -7.44
N SER A 124 -9.14 -2.76 -8.27
CA SER A 124 -8.49 -4.07 -8.34
C SER A 124 -6.97 -3.93 -8.35
N ILE A 125 -6.32 -4.84 -7.62
CA ILE A 125 -4.87 -5.00 -7.56
C ILE A 125 -4.53 -6.48 -7.76
N PRO A 126 -3.44 -6.81 -8.49
CA PRO A 126 -3.09 -8.19 -8.81
C PRO A 126 -2.49 -8.91 -7.60
N THR A 127 -2.60 -10.24 -7.60
CA THR A 127 -1.80 -11.10 -6.71
C THR A 127 -0.33 -11.04 -7.11
N SER A 128 0.57 -11.24 -6.13
CA SER A 128 2.01 -11.36 -6.41
C SER A 128 2.41 -12.75 -6.92
N SER A 129 1.57 -13.76 -6.67
CA SER A 129 1.83 -15.18 -7.00
C SER A 129 1.97 -15.45 -8.51
N ALA A 130 1.36 -14.65 -9.37
CA ALA A 130 1.52 -14.79 -10.83
C ALA A 130 2.99 -14.69 -11.29
N LEU A 131 3.86 -14.05 -10.50
CA LEU A 131 5.30 -13.91 -10.78
C LEU A 131 6.15 -14.95 -10.03
N SER A 132 5.64 -15.58 -8.97
CA SER A 132 6.38 -16.57 -8.17
C SER A 132 6.70 -17.84 -8.93
N ALA A 133 5.83 -18.27 -9.87
CA ALA A 133 6.06 -19.41 -10.74
C ALA A 133 7.29 -19.26 -11.68
N LEU A 134 7.87 -18.05 -11.73
CA LEU A 134 8.93 -17.66 -12.66
C LEU A 134 10.26 -17.29 -11.95
N GLY A 135 10.45 -17.74 -10.70
CA GLY A 135 11.75 -17.56 -10.00
C GLY A 135 11.76 -16.49 -8.91
N GLY A 136 10.61 -16.04 -8.40
CA GLY A 136 10.55 -15.34 -7.10
C GLY A 136 10.90 -13.85 -7.09
N TYR A 137 10.99 -13.19 -8.24
CA TYR A 137 11.17 -11.73 -8.28
C TYR A 137 9.83 -11.03 -8.49
N THR A 138 9.28 -10.44 -7.45
CA THR A 138 8.15 -9.51 -7.59
C THR A 138 8.65 -8.10 -7.77
N GLY A 139 7.89 -7.28 -8.51
CA GLY A 139 8.23 -5.88 -8.74
C GLY A 139 8.37 -5.04 -7.47
N LEU A 140 7.91 -5.55 -6.31
CA LEU A 140 7.91 -4.84 -5.03
C LEU A 140 9.05 -5.27 -4.09
N GLY A 141 9.90 -6.23 -4.46
CA GLY A 141 10.96 -6.81 -3.59
C GLY A 141 11.99 -5.81 -3.08
N GLU A 142 12.18 -4.72 -3.77
CA GLU A 142 13.13 -3.67 -3.44
C GLU A 142 12.47 -2.44 -2.78
N VAL A 143 11.15 -2.45 -2.63
CA VAL A 143 10.42 -1.34 -1.98
C VAL A 143 10.62 -1.43 -0.47
N ILE A 144 11.15 -0.36 0.12
CA ILE A 144 11.38 -0.24 1.56
C ILE A 144 10.20 0.47 2.24
N ASN A 145 9.52 1.36 1.52
CA ASN A 145 8.51 2.25 2.06
C ASN A 145 7.22 2.14 1.25
N PHE A 146 6.17 1.60 1.88
CA PHE A 146 4.82 1.48 1.33
C PHE A 146 3.86 2.56 1.84
N THR A 147 4.39 3.67 2.35
CA THR A 147 3.55 4.78 2.82
C THR A 147 2.59 5.23 1.72
N SER A 148 1.30 5.27 2.07
CA SER A 148 0.20 5.74 1.22
C SER A 148 0.00 4.92 -0.07
N LEU A 149 0.49 3.67 -0.17
CA LEU A 149 0.44 2.87 -1.40
C LEU A 149 -0.95 2.87 -2.04
N PHE A 150 -2.01 2.60 -1.26
CA PHE A 150 -3.40 2.58 -1.68
C PHE A 150 -4.28 3.53 -0.86
N GLN A 151 -3.70 4.59 -0.32
CA GLN A 151 -4.46 5.58 0.45
C GLN A 151 -5.56 6.21 -0.41
N ALA A 152 -6.79 6.27 0.13
CA ALA A 152 -7.94 6.87 -0.53
C ALA A 152 -8.23 6.27 -1.93
N THR A 153 -8.08 4.94 -2.07
CA THR A 153 -8.54 4.19 -3.24
C THR A 153 -9.88 3.49 -2.97
N ARG A 154 -10.38 2.72 -3.94
CA ARG A 154 -11.57 1.85 -3.80
C ARG A 154 -11.25 0.37 -3.93
N VAL A 155 -10.03 -0.03 -3.64
CA VAL A 155 -9.64 -1.44 -3.59
C VAL A 155 -10.51 -2.16 -2.55
N ALA A 156 -11.27 -3.17 -2.98
CA ALA A 156 -12.18 -3.90 -2.11
C ALA A 156 -11.55 -5.17 -1.52
N THR A 157 -10.62 -5.77 -2.23
CA THR A 157 -9.95 -7.01 -1.83
C THR A 157 -8.44 -6.82 -1.83
N ILE A 158 -7.80 -7.18 -0.70
CA ILE A 158 -6.34 -7.19 -0.57
C ILE A 158 -5.87 -8.63 -0.85
N PRO A 159 -4.98 -8.86 -1.83
CA PRO A 159 -4.35 -10.17 -2.03
C PRO A 159 -3.51 -10.57 -0.80
N SER A 160 -3.62 -11.82 -0.35
CA SER A 160 -2.86 -12.30 0.83
C SER A 160 -1.35 -12.28 0.63
N ASP A 161 -0.90 -12.36 -0.63
CA ASP A 161 0.50 -12.38 -1.03
C ASP A 161 1.05 -11.00 -1.44
N LEU A 162 0.28 -9.92 -1.25
CA LEU A 162 0.65 -8.57 -1.73
C LEU A 162 2.06 -8.14 -1.31
N PHE A 163 2.46 -8.44 -0.08
CA PHE A 163 3.78 -8.09 0.46
C PHE A 163 4.70 -9.31 0.67
N ALA A 164 4.29 -10.50 0.20
CA ALA A 164 5.02 -11.75 0.44
C ALA A 164 6.49 -11.71 -0.05
N TYR A 165 6.77 -10.87 -1.03
CA TYR A 165 8.10 -10.75 -1.62
C TYR A 165 8.73 -9.37 -1.38
N SER A 166 8.37 -8.71 -0.29
CA SER A 166 8.89 -7.38 0.09
C SER A 166 9.67 -7.42 1.42
N PRO A 167 10.68 -8.30 1.58
CA PRO A 167 11.34 -8.53 2.87
C PRO A 167 12.09 -7.31 3.40
N LYS A 168 12.35 -6.31 2.55
CA LYS A 168 13.05 -5.06 2.91
C LYS A 168 12.10 -3.98 3.42
N ALA A 169 10.79 -4.22 3.42
CA ALA A 169 9.81 -3.23 3.81
C ALA A 169 9.93 -2.88 5.31
N THR A 170 9.99 -1.58 5.58
CA THR A 170 10.12 -1.05 6.95
C THR A 170 8.91 -0.26 7.41
N THR A 171 8.10 0.29 6.49
CA THR A 171 6.92 1.08 6.86
C THR A 171 5.73 0.84 5.94
N PHE A 172 4.58 0.72 6.57
CA PHE A 172 3.25 0.59 5.97
C PHE A 172 2.32 1.73 6.42
N ALA A 173 2.90 2.89 6.74
CA ALA A 173 2.12 4.04 7.20
C ALA A 173 1.09 4.46 6.13
N ASN A 174 -0.17 4.65 6.53
CA ASN A 174 -1.28 5.03 5.65
C ASN A 174 -1.53 4.10 4.44
N THR A 175 -0.96 2.90 4.38
CA THR A 175 -0.99 2.04 3.19
C THR A 175 -2.40 1.86 2.61
N PHE A 176 -3.39 1.62 3.45
CA PHE A 176 -4.81 1.47 3.08
C PHE A 176 -5.71 2.54 3.70
N SER A 177 -5.13 3.62 4.22
CA SER A 177 -5.89 4.69 4.88
C SER A 177 -7.00 5.23 4.00
N SER A 178 -8.17 5.49 4.59
CA SER A 178 -9.35 6.02 3.91
C SER A 178 -9.88 5.15 2.76
N ASN A 179 -9.57 3.85 2.77
CA ASN A 179 -10.11 2.89 1.82
C ASN A 179 -11.41 2.30 2.38
N THR A 180 -12.53 2.89 2.00
CA THR A 180 -13.86 2.54 2.54
C THR A 180 -14.47 1.29 1.90
N ALA A 181 -13.82 0.69 0.90
CA ALA A 181 -14.30 -0.51 0.24
C ALA A 181 -13.76 -1.81 0.85
N ILE A 182 -12.66 -1.76 1.61
CA ILE A 182 -12.09 -2.94 2.27
C ILE A 182 -13.02 -3.41 3.38
N THR A 183 -13.42 -4.69 3.34
CA THR A 183 -14.28 -5.32 4.35
C THR A 183 -13.53 -6.28 5.27
N SER A 184 -12.40 -6.81 4.83
CA SER A 184 -11.55 -7.73 5.62
C SER A 184 -10.07 -7.61 5.21
N VAL A 185 -9.19 -8.02 6.12
CA VAL A 185 -7.75 -8.16 5.86
C VAL A 185 -7.44 -9.65 5.75
N PRO A 186 -6.70 -10.11 4.73
CA PRO A 186 -6.37 -11.53 4.60
C PRO A 186 -5.36 -11.98 5.66
N ASN A 187 -5.39 -13.28 5.98
CA ASN A 187 -4.35 -13.91 6.81
C ASN A 187 -2.99 -13.79 6.12
N GLY A 188 -1.94 -13.59 6.92
CA GLY A 188 -0.56 -13.59 6.46
C GLY A 188 -0.11 -12.35 5.69
N LEU A 189 -0.95 -11.30 5.59
CA LEU A 189 -0.63 -10.10 4.80
C LEU A 189 0.76 -9.50 5.13
N PHE A 190 1.15 -9.50 6.40
CA PHE A 190 2.43 -8.94 6.86
C PHE A 190 3.42 -9.98 7.40
N ASP A 191 3.16 -11.28 7.21
CA ASP A 191 4.00 -12.33 7.81
C ASP A 191 5.44 -12.35 7.25
N LEU A 192 5.64 -11.95 6.01
CA LEU A 192 6.93 -12.01 5.32
C LEU A 192 7.65 -10.65 5.25
N VAL A 193 7.28 -9.70 6.13
CA VAL A 193 7.92 -8.37 6.23
C VAL A 193 8.48 -8.12 7.64
N PRO A 194 9.43 -8.92 8.12
CA PRO A 194 9.90 -8.91 9.52
C PRO A 194 10.62 -7.62 9.91
N LEU A 195 11.06 -6.80 8.95
CA LEU A 195 11.73 -5.52 9.19
C LEU A 195 10.76 -4.35 9.40
N ALA A 196 9.45 -4.61 9.33
CA ALA A 196 8.44 -3.57 9.49
C ALA A 196 8.50 -2.95 10.90
N THR A 197 8.66 -1.64 10.95
CA THR A 197 8.73 -0.84 12.19
C THR A 197 7.49 0.02 12.40
N SER A 198 6.72 0.34 11.34
CA SER A 198 5.57 1.23 11.44
C SER A 198 4.38 0.76 10.62
N PHE A 199 3.24 0.67 11.31
CA PHE A 199 1.91 0.46 10.75
C PHE A 199 0.98 1.66 11.07
N ALA A 200 1.58 2.84 11.30
CA ALA A 200 0.83 4.04 11.67
C ALA A 200 -0.25 4.35 10.62
N SER A 201 -1.50 4.48 11.07
CA SER A 201 -2.66 4.79 10.22
C SER A 201 -2.86 3.81 9.04
N CYS A 202 -2.32 2.59 9.10
CA CYS A 202 -2.34 1.63 7.98
C CYS A 202 -3.75 1.39 7.45
N PHE A 203 -4.74 1.28 8.34
CA PHE A 203 -6.17 1.10 8.03
C PHE A 203 -7.03 2.26 8.55
N PHE A 204 -6.45 3.45 8.74
CA PHE A 204 -7.16 4.63 9.22
C PHE A 204 -8.43 4.88 8.38
N SER A 205 -9.58 5.04 9.02
CA SER A 205 -10.88 5.31 8.39
C SER A 205 -11.31 4.27 7.32
N CYS A 206 -10.88 3.01 7.43
CA CYS A 206 -11.45 1.90 6.68
C CYS A 206 -12.82 1.56 7.27
N SER A 207 -13.84 2.37 7.01
CA SER A 207 -15.12 2.35 7.73
C SER A 207 -15.96 1.09 7.51
N SER A 208 -15.72 0.35 6.42
CA SER A 208 -16.39 -0.93 6.11
C SER A 208 -15.60 -2.16 6.58
N LEU A 209 -14.40 -1.99 7.15
CA LEU A 209 -13.58 -3.09 7.64
C LEU A 209 -14.26 -3.75 8.86
N THR A 210 -14.72 -5.01 8.71
CA THR A 210 -15.48 -5.74 9.75
C THR A 210 -14.60 -6.60 10.63
N SER A 211 -13.50 -7.12 10.11
CA SER A 211 -12.60 -8.01 10.84
C SER A 211 -11.16 -7.96 10.34
N VAL A 212 -10.24 -8.24 11.25
CA VAL A 212 -8.81 -8.45 10.95
C VAL A 212 -8.37 -9.78 11.59
N PRO A 213 -7.41 -10.51 11.00
CA PRO A 213 -6.85 -11.71 11.62
C PRO A 213 -6.27 -11.41 13.00
N SER A 214 -6.51 -12.26 13.98
CA SER A 214 -5.93 -12.10 15.34
C SER A 214 -4.41 -12.10 15.35
N THR A 215 -3.79 -12.72 14.34
CA THR A 215 -2.33 -12.89 14.15
C THR A 215 -1.73 -11.87 13.19
N LEU A 216 -2.49 -10.83 12.78
CA LEU A 216 -2.12 -9.90 11.68
C LEU A 216 -0.70 -9.33 11.78
N PHE A 217 -0.20 -9.09 12.99
CA PHE A 217 1.13 -8.50 13.23
C PHE A 217 2.08 -9.39 14.02
N ASP A 218 1.74 -10.67 14.23
CA ASP A 218 2.53 -11.57 15.09
C ASP A 218 3.96 -11.80 14.56
N GLN A 219 4.16 -11.73 13.25
CA GLN A 219 5.46 -11.90 12.60
C GLN A 219 6.25 -10.58 12.45
N ASN A 220 5.81 -9.50 13.11
CA ASN A 220 6.46 -8.18 13.03
C ASN A 220 7.01 -7.72 14.39
N PRO A 221 8.00 -8.43 14.98
CA PRO A 221 8.52 -8.14 16.31
C PRO A 221 9.25 -6.79 16.39
N ASN A 222 9.69 -6.25 15.25
CA ASN A 222 10.38 -4.96 15.16
C ASN A 222 9.41 -3.75 15.09
N ALA A 223 8.10 -3.99 15.10
CA ALA A 223 7.12 -2.92 15.06
C ALA A 223 7.20 -2.04 16.32
N VAL A 224 7.29 -0.73 16.12
CA VAL A 224 7.34 0.27 17.19
C VAL A 224 6.16 1.24 17.19
N ASN A 225 5.45 1.38 16.07
CA ASN A 225 4.42 2.39 15.91
C ASN A 225 3.14 1.84 15.28
N PHE A 226 2.06 1.80 16.08
CA PHE A 226 0.70 1.46 15.65
C PHE A 226 -0.28 2.64 15.83
N SER A 227 0.21 3.90 15.87
CA SER A 227 -0.67 5.04 16.06
C SER A 227 -1.74 5.12 14.96
N GLY A 228 -3.00 5.24 15.36
CA GLY A 228 -4.13 5.39 14.45
C GLY A 228 -4.38 4.21 13.50
N THR A 229 -3.74 3.05 13.72
CA THR A 229 -3.80 1.93 12.77
C THR A 229 -5.24 1.56 12.39
N PHE A 230 -6.15 1.56 13.35
CA PHE A 230 -7.58 1.28 13.14
C PHE A 230 -8.46 2.45 13.55
N TYR A 231 -7.92 3.67 13.51
CA TYR A 231 -8.70 4.87 13.80
C TYR A 231 -9.97 4.91 12.94
N ASN A 232 -11.12 5.11 13.58
CA ASN A 232 -12.42 5.25 12.90
C ASN A 232 -12.83 4.08 11.98
N CYS A 233 -12.33 2.84 12.26
CA CYS A 233 -12.82 1.60 11.62
C CYS A 233 -14.11 1.16 12.30
N ARG A 234 -15.23 1.86 12.05
CA ARG A 234 -16.47 1.74 12.82
C ARG A 234 -17.17 0.39 12.71
N ALA A 235 -16.96 -0.34 11.60
CA ALA A 235 -17.53 -1.67 11.40
C ALA A 235 -16.67 -2.78 12.03
N LEU A 236 -15.45 -2.48 12.50
CA LEU A 236 -14.54 -3.48 13.06
C LEU A 236 -15.10 -4.06 14.36
N THR A 237 -15.15 -5.40 14.42
CA THR A 237 -15.77 -6.11 15.54
C THR A 237 -14.78 -6.65 16.56
N ASN A 238 -13.50 -6.81 16.20
CA ASN A 238 -12.49 -7.44 17.05
C ASN A 238 -11.28 -6.55 17.31
N VAL A 239 -10.63 -6.75 18.46
CA VAL A 239 -9.37 -6.12 18.85
C VAL A 239 -8.21 -7.10 18.79
N LEU A 240 -7.00 -6.59 18.49
CA LEU A 240 -5.75 -7.37 18.50
C LEU A 240 -5.08 -7.29 19.89
N GLN A 241 -4.33 -8.33 20.27
CA GLN A 241 -3.66 -8.41 21.57
C GLN A 241 -2.21 -7.91 21.56
N PHE A 242 -1.56 -7.83 20.40
CA PHE A 242 -0.17 -7.37 20.23
C PHE A 242 0.86 -8.13 21.10
N THR A 243 0.63 -9.42 21.36
CA THR A 243 1.42 -10.24 22.29
C THR A 243 2.89 -10.34 21.85
N TYR A 244 3.14 -10.44 20.56
CA TYR A 244 4.48 -10.62 19.99
C TYR A 244 5.17 -9.31 19.62
N ASN A 245 4.47 -8.17 19.72
CA ASN A 245 5.00 -6.86 19.37
C ASN A 245 5.53 -6.15 20.61
N THR A 246 6.59 -6.69 21.23
CA THR A 246 7.11 -6.21 22.51
C THR A 246 7.86 -4.89 22.43
N ASN A 247 8.32 -4.49 21.23
CA ASN A 247 9.09 -3.26 21.00
C ASN A 247 8.21 -2.02 20.77
N VAL A 248 6.88 -2.16 20.83
CA VAL A 248 5.98 -1.03 20.53
C VAL A 248 6.04 0.03 21.60
N THR A 249 6.24 1.26 21.15
CA THR A 249 6.29 2.47 21.99
C THR A 249 5.11 3.41 21.75
N ILE A 250 4.36 3.25 20.65
CA ILE A 250 3.29 4.19 20.26
C ILE A 250 2.03 3.42 19.82
N PHE A 251 0.93 3.63 20.59
CA PHE A 251 -0.42 3.18 20.30
C PHE A 251 -1.44 4.32 20.26
N ASN A 252 -1.00 5.59 20.15
CA ASN A 252 -1.91 6.74 20.15
C ASN A 252 -3.02 6.57 19.11
N ASN A 253 -4.27 6.79 19.51
CA ASN A 253 -5.44 6.68 18.64
C ASN A 253 -5.63 5.30 17.98
N LEU A 254 -5.06 4.22 18.48
CA LEU A 254 -5.04 2.89 17.83
C LEU A 254 -6.42 2.47 17.33
N TYR A 255 -7.45 2.49 18.20
CA TYR A 255 -8.86 2.21 17.91
C TYR A 255 -9.75 3.42 18.19
N ASN A 256 -9.20 4.64 18.19
CA ASN A 256 -10.00 5.83 18.46
C ASN A 256 -11.18 5.91 17.47
N MET A 257 -12.40 5.84 18.00
CA MET A 257 -13.63 5.95 17.21
C MET A 257 -14.18 7.38 17.30
N SER A 258 -14.54 7.97 16.16
CA SER A 258 -15.11 9.32 16.14
C SER A 258 -16.55 9.37 16.70
N SER A 259 -17.12 8.22 17.07
CA SER A 259 -18.45 8.06 17.62
C SER A 259 -18.49 6.87 18.58
N THR A 260 -19.32 6.94 19.60
CA THR A 260 -19.64 5.81 20.49
C THR A 260 -20.44 4.72 19.77
N VAL A 261 -21.06 5.03 18.63
CA VAL A 261 -21.75 4.03 17.79
C VAL A 261 -20.70 3.39 16.89
N ASN A 262 -20.20 2.23 17.30
CA ASN A 262 -19.26 1.39 16.57
C ASN A 262 -19.49 -0.08 16.92
N ALA A 263 -18.92 -1.00 16.13
CA ALA A 263 -19.14 -2.44 16.28
C ALA A 263 -18.09 -3.13 17.16
N LEU A 264 -17.08 -2.41 17.67
CA LEU A 264 -15.93 -2.99 18.36
C LEU A 264 -16.33 -3.65 19.69
N THR A 265 -15.97 -4.91 19.85
CA THR A 265 -16.28 -5.75 21.02
C THR A 265 -15.05 -6.54 21.48
N GLY A 266 -15.22 -7.34 22.54
CA GLY A 266 -14.14 -8.15 23.12
C GLY A 266 -13.42 -7.40 24.23
N THR A 267 -12.22 -7.86 24.58
CA THR A 267 -11.44 -7.31 25.69
C THR A 267 -10.24 -6.54 25.13
N ALA A 268 -10.13 -5.25 25.46
CA ALA A 268 -8.97 -4.44 25.08
C ALA A 268 -7.67 -5.07 25.62
N PRO A 269 -6.59 -5.11 24.82
CA PRO A 269 -5.29 -5.49 25.32
C PRO A 269 -4.83 -4.47 26.39
N GLU A 270 -4.24 -4.97 27.48
CA GLU A 270 -3.79 -4.14 28.59
C GLU A 270 -2.46 -3.44 28.29
N LEU A 271 -2.44 -2.59 27.25
CA LEU A 271 -1.25 -1.90 26.76
C LEU A 271 -0.58 -1.01 27.81
N TRP A 272 -1.38 -0.49 28.75
CA TRP A 272 -0.93 0.36 29.86
C TRP A 272 -0.13 -0.38 30.93
N ASN A 273 -0.18 -1.73 30.96
CA ASN A 273 0.58 -2.58 31.88
C ASN A 273 1.97 -2.97 31.33
N ARG A 274 2.31 -2.57 30.13
CA ARG A 274 3.63 -2.85 29.53
C ARG A 274 4.73 -2.04 30.18
N ILE A 275 5.95 -2.58 30.20
CA ILE A 275 7.14 -1.94 30.78
C ILE A 275 8.25 -1.88 29.71
N PRO A 276 8.69 -0.67 29.27
CA PRO A 276 8.10 0.63 29.61
C PRO A 276 6.68 0.81 29.06
N THR A 277 5.87 1.62 29.74
CA THR A 277 4.51 1.92 29.27
C THR A 277 4.57 2.70 27.96
N PRO A 278 3.95 2.20 26.87
CA PRO A 278 3.92 2.91 25.60
C PRO A 278 3.02 4.15 25.66
N SER A 279 3.21 5.09 24.75
CA SER A 279 2.24 6.17 24.53
C SER A 279 0.94 5.58 23.96
N GLY A 280 -0.20 5.84 24.61
CA GLY A 280 -1.50 5.29 24.26
C GLY A 280 -2.63 6.33 24.26
N THR A 281 -2.32 7.62 24.10
CA THR A 281 -3.32 8.70 24.11
C THR A 281 -4.48 8.40 23.18
N ASN A 282 -5.70 8.37 23.73
CA ASN A 282 -6.94 8.06 22.99
C ASN A 282 -6.94 6.69 22.28
N ALA A 283 -6.11 5.71 22.70
CA ALA A 283 -5.99 4.43 22.00
C ALA A 283 -7.33 3.70 21.87
N PHE A 284 -8.23 3.86 22.85
CA PHE A 284 -9.55 3.23 22.90
C PHE A 284 -10.68 4.26 23.07
N ASN A 285 -10.47 5.51 22.65
CA ASN A 285 -11.51 6.54 22.79
C ASN A 285 -12.81 6.12 22.09
N ASN A 286 -13.94 6.28 22.79
CA ASN A 286 -15.28 5.87 22.35
C ASN A 286 -15.49 4.35 22.09
N CYS A 287 -14.56 3.47 22.46
CA CYS A 287 -14.70 2.01 22.29
C CYS A 287 -15.58 1.37 23.38
N THR A 288 -16.75 1.91 23.61
CA THR A 288 -17.65 1.56 24.75
C THR A 288 -18.18 0.13 24.73
N GLY A 289 -18.08 -0.59 23.60
CA GLY A 289 -18.46 -1.99 23.46
C GLY A 289 -17.43 -2.99 24.02
N LEU A 290 -16.23 -2.52 24.43
CA LEU A 290 -15.20 -3.37 25.01
C LEU A 290 -15.58 -3.79 26.44
N THR A 291 -15.42 -5.08 26.77
CA THR A 291 -15.83 -5.67 28.05
C THR A 291 -15.12 -5.05 29.26
N ASN A 292 -13.87 -4.60 29.08
CA ASN A 292 -13.05 -3.95 30.10
C ASN A 292 -12.93 -2.44 29.90
N TYR A 293 -13.83 -1.80 29.14
CA TYR A 293 -13.75 -0.36 28.85
C TYR A 293 -13.67 0.49 30.12
N ALA A 294 -14.46 0.15 31.14
CA ALA A 294 -14.47 0.88 32.41
C ALA A 294 -13.08 0.92 33.09
N SER A 295 -12.30 -0.15 32.97
CA SER A 295 -10.99 -0.34 33.58
C SER A 295 -9.83 0.28 32.78
N ILE A 296 -10.07 0.72 31.55
CA ILE A 296 -9.03 1.37 30.73
C ILE A 296 -8.67 2.71 31.38
N PRO A 297 -7.36 3.01 31.60
CA PRO A 297 -6.94 4.30 32.13
C PRO A 297 -7.36 5.49 31.26
N THR A 298 -7.65 6.62 31.91
CA THR A 298 -8.17 7.82 31.22
C THR A 298 -7.29 8.32 30.09
N ASN A 299 -5.96 8.19 30.22
CA ASN A 299 -5.01 8.60 29.18
C ASN A 299 -5.00 7.66 27.95
N PHE A 300 -5.62 6.47 28.04
CA PHE A 300 -5.82 5.54 26.92
C PHE A 300 -7.25 5.62 26.34
N LYS A 301 -8.14 6.38 26.96
CA LYS A 301 -9.54 6.62 26.48
C LYS A 301 -9.65 7.85 25.63
#